data_305ad8fc966b62e35112c147ff6f6266
#
_entry.id   305ad8fc966b62e35112c147ff6f6266
#
_cell.length_a   1.000
_cell.length_b   1.000
_cell.length_c   1.000
_cell.angle_alpha   90.00
_cell.angle_beta   90.00
_cell.angle_gamma   90.00
#
_symmetry.space_group_name_H-M   'P 1'
#
loop_
_entity.id
_entity.type
_entity.pdbx_description
1 polymer ?
#
loop_
_entity_poly.entity_id
_entity_poly.type
_entity_poly.pdbx_seq_one_letter_code
_entity_poly.pdbx_strand_id
1 'polypeptide(L)'
;MKVILLGTGTSTGIPEVGCGCPVCHSSDARDRRLRTSALIITEGGKRILIDCGPDFHYQATRLGIDRIDAILLTHEHYDHTFGLDDVRTIAWRQDIPIYGQQRVLDSVRARMHYVFSDHPYPGTPRFTLCPIEEGSDAYFELFGERVTPISLAHGSLPIVGYRIGEVSYITDMKTIEPSEWAKVSGSQLLVINALRYQRPHPSHQSVEDVERLLPELAVRPKLTLLTHLSHHAPSHTQLEAMLPEDLQPAYDQEYIVVDEAGPRILPLPAYVEPYSYRDMGRIAYADAWALQKELFEAQLKAKHEHRPTESFLLFCEHNPVFTMGLHADATNMLMSEDFLRENGYDFFSVERGGDVTYHGPGQITGYPILDLERFGLGLKAYIELLEQSVIELLAFFKIESGLKDGATGVWLDVGDPQRERKICAIGVKSSRYVTMHGFALNVNTDLAPFQLINPCGFKEGKVASIAGEVGHEVDFTVAKHLLASILHRRLAALLPPRF
;
A
#
# COMPACT_ATOMS: atom_id res chain seq x y z
N MET A 1 2.72 -15.61 11.99
CA MET A 1 3.66 -14.91 11.08
C MET A 1 3.29 -15.23 9.64
N LYS A 2 3.55 -14.31 8.66
CA LYS A 2 3.31 -14.56 7.22
C LYS A 2 4.60 -14.28 6.45
N VAL A 3 4.89 -15.09 5.44
CA VAL A 3 6.08 -14.95 4.59
C VAL A 3 5.64 -14.89 3.13
N ILE A 4 6.19 -13.96 2.37
CA ILE A 4 5.98 -13.87 0.93
C ILE A 4 7.35 -13.88 0.27
N LEU A 5 7.58 -14.83 -0.60
CA LEU A 5 8.81 -14.90 -1.39
C LEU A 5 8.66 -13.97 -2.60
N LEU A 6 9.31 -12.81 -2.57
CA LEU A 6 9.19 -11.78 -3.61
C LEU A 6 9.91 -12.19 -4.89
N GLY A 7 11.01 -12.91 -4.73
CA GLY A 7 11.79 -13.51 -5.80
C GLY A 7 12.54 -14.73 -5.29
N THR A 8 12.75 -15.70 -6.16
CA THR A 8 13.33 -17.01 -5.83
C THR A 8 14.45 -17.44 -6.78
N GLY A 9 14.85 -16.54 -7.67
CA GLY A 9 15.91 -16.76 -8.65
C GLY A 9 17.27 -16.28 -8.17
N THR A 10 18.31 -16.81 -8.80
CA THR A 10 19.70 -16.41 -8.63
C THR A 10 19.97 -15.00 -9.18
N SER A 11 21.21 -14.52 -9.10
CA SER A 11 21.65 -13.16 -9.47
C SER A 11 21.27 -12.72 -10.89
N THR A 12 21.09 -13.64 -11.84
CA THR A 12 20.66 -13.32 -13.21
C THR A 12 19.15 -13.36 -13.41
N GLY A 13 18.40 -13.92 -12.46
CA GLY A 13 16.97 -14.23 -12.59
C GLY A 13 16.70 -15.33 -13.63
N ILE A 14 15.42 -15.70 -13.80
CA ILE A 14 14.94 -16.60 -14.84
C ILE A 14 13.71 -15.99 -15.51
N PRO A 15 13.66 -15.84 -16.84
CA PRO A 15 14.68 -16.22 -17.83
C PRO A 15 15.97 -15.39 -17.75
N GLU A 16 17.11 -16.03 -17.97
CA GLU A 16 18.39 -15.35 -18.12
C GLU A 16 18.47 -14.67 -19.48
N VAL A 17 19.03 -13.46 -19.53
CA VAL A 17 19.11 -12.67 -20.75
C VAL A 17 19.90 -13.41 -21.84
N GLY A 18 19.24 -13.62 -22.98
CA GLY A 18 19.83 -14.31 -24.15
C GLY A 18 19.86 -15.84 -24.03
N CYS A 19 19.33 -16.45 -22.99
CA CYS A 19 19.32 -17.90 -22.82
C CYS A 19 18.15 -18.55 -23.55
N GLY A 20 18.45 -19.61 -24.34
CA GLY A 20 17.45 -20.41 -25.08
C GLY A 20 17.12 -21.77 -24.44
N CYS A 21 17.46 -22.00 -23.17
CA CYS A 21 17.23 -23.30 -22.52
C CYS A 21 15.74 -23.55 -22.23
N PRO A 22 15.34 -24.82 -22.01
CA PRO A 22 13.93 -25.17 -21.72
C PRO A 22 13.35 -24.46 -20.51
N VAL A 23 14.13 -24.25 -19.45
CA VAL A 23 13.66 -23.56 -18.22
C VAL A 23 13.40 -22.06 -18.49
N CYS A 24 14.30 -21.38 -19.23
CA CYS A 24 14.09 -19.98 -19.60
C CYS A 24 12.91 -19.79 -20.58
N HIS A 25 12.51 -20.84 -21.31
CA HIS A 25 11.37 -20.81 -22.23
C HIS A 25 10.14 -21.58 -21.69
N SER A 26 10.16 -21.95 -20.42
CA SER A 26 9.03 -22.62 -19.78
C SER A 26 7.76 -21.78 -19.84
N SER A 27 6.63 -22.45 -20.08
CA SER A 27 5.29 -21.85 -19.96
C SER A 27 4.75 -21.88 -18.53
N ASP A 28 5.39 -22.61 -17.61
CA ASP A 28 5.05 -22.59 -16.19
C ASP A 28 5.53 -21.26 -15.58
N ALA A 29 4.59 -20.50 -15.03
CA ALA A 29 4.90 -19.20 -14.40
C ALA A 29 5.86 -19.35 -13.20
N ARG A 30 5.91 -20.51 -12.55
CA ARG A 30 6.78 -20.80 -11.42
C ARG A 30 8.25 -20.97 -11.81
N ASP A 31 8.55 -21.16 -13.08
CA ASP A 31 9.91 -21.15 -13.64
C ASP A 31 10.41 -19.72 -13.93
N ARG A 32 9.56 -18.71 -13.85
CA ARG A 32 9.97 -17.30 -13.96
C ARG A 32 10.30 -16.77 -12.58
N ARG A 33 11.57 -16.41 -12.38
CA ARG A 33 12.10 -16.10 -11.05
C ARG A 33 12.84 -14.77 -11.06
N LEU A 34 12.35 -13.81 -10.30
CA LEU A 34 13.05 -12.57 -9.96
C LEU A 34 14.16 -12.87 -8.95
N ARG A 35 15.13 -11.92 -8.79
CA ARG A 35 16.20 -12.05 -7.81
C ARG A 35 15.65 -12.22 -6.42
N THR A 36 16.34 -13.03 -5.66
CA THR A 36 15.90 -13.51 -4.34
C THR A 36 15.63 -12.36 -3.36
N SER A 37 14.47 -12.39 -2.75
CA SER A 37 14.03 -11.46 -1.69
C SER A 37 12.79 -12.03 -1.01
N ALA A 38 12.55 -11.67 0.25
CA ALA A 38 11.36 -12.08 0.99
C ALA A 38 10.78 -10.93 1.83
N LEU A 39 9.46 -10.92 2.00
CA LEU A 39 8.75 -10.05 2.92
C LEU A 39 8.17 -10.88 4.06
N ILE A 40 8.60 -10.59 5.29
CA ILE A 40 8.06 -11.22 6.50
C ILE A 40 7.11 -10.24 7.16
N ILE A 41 5.90 -10.71 7.48
CA ILE A 41 4.88 -9.93 8.19
C ILE A 41 4.70 -10.58 9.56
N THR A 42 5.04 -9.85 10.62
CA THR A 42 4.91 -10.30 12.01
C THR A 42 3.43 -10.42 12.41
N GLU A 43 3.15 -11.03 13.56
CA GLU A 43 1.77 -11.07 14.10
C GLU A 43 1.21 -9.67 14.36
N GLY A 44 2.05 -8.73 14.76
CA GLY A 44 1.69 -7.33 14.93
C GLY A 44 1.54 -6.54 13.61
N GLY A 45 1.61 -7.19 12.44
CA GLY A 45 1.44 -6.58 11.13
C GLY A 45 2.63 -5.74 10.66
N LYS A 46 3.79 -5.84 11.31
CA LYS A 46 5.03 -5.18 10.89
C LYS A 46 5.68 -5.94 9.73
N ARG A 47 6.23 -5.20 8.78
CA ARG A 47 6.76 -5.72 7.51
C ARG A 47 8.28 -5.60 7.49
N ILE A 48 8.95 -6.72 7.48
CA ILE A 48 10.40 -6.86 7.44
C ILE A 48 10.78 -7.38 6.05
N LEU A 49 11.49 -6.57 5.28
CA LEU A 49 12.03 -6.97 3.98
C LEU A 49 13.40 -7.61 4.18
N ILE A 50 13.62 -8.81 3.63
CA ILE A 50 14.94 -9.43 3.55
C ILE A 50 15.47 -9.27 2.13
N ASP A 51 16.58 -8.58 2.00
CA ASP A 51 17.20 -8.14 0.75
C ASP A 51 16.31 -7.28 -0.15
N CYS A 52 16.93 -6.36 -0.86
CA CYS A 52 16.27 -5.41 -1.76
C CYS A 52 17.08 -5.29 -3.05
N GLY A 53 16.94 -6.29 -3.91
CA GLY A 53 17.61 -6.37 -5.21
C GLY A 53 16.98 -5.47 -6.27
N PRO A 54 17.54 -5.42 -7.50
CA PRO A 54 17.09 -4.52 -8.57
C PRO A 54 15.68 -4.81 -9.08
N ASP A 55 15.10 -5.96 -8.76
CA ASP A 55 13.72 -6.32 -9.12
C ASP A 55 12.69 -5.78 -8.12
N PHE A 56 13.12 -5.12 -7.03
CA PHE A 56 12.23 -4.69 -5.94
C PHE A 56 11.08 -3.80 -6.44
N HIS A 57 11.34 -2.89 -7.36
CA HIS A 57 10.28 -2.06 -7.97
C HIS A 57 9.15 -2.92 -8.54
N TYR A 58 9.50 -3.93 -9.33
CA TYR A 58 8.52 -4.82 -9.94
C TYR A 58 7.85 -5.73 -8.90
N GLN A 59 8.61 -6.28 -7.96
CA GLN A 59 8.12 -7.10 -6.84
C GLN A 59 7.09 -6.33 -6.00
N ALA A 60 7.44 -5.10 -5.60
CA ALA A 60 6.60 -4.26 -4.77
C ALA A 60 5.32 -3.78 -5.47
N THR A 61 5.44 -3.33 -6.73
CA THR A 61 4.27 -2.86 -7.48
C THR A 61 3.28 -3.98 -7.80
N ARG A 62 3.78 -5.16 -8.16
CA ARG A 62 2.95 -6.33 -8.46
C ARG A 62 2.15 -6.81 -7.23
N LEU A 63 2.72 -6.72 -6.03
CA LEU A 63 2.09 -7.12 -4.78
C LEU A 63 1.40 -5.96 -4.05
N GLY A 64 1.55 -4.74 -4.54
CA GLY A 64 1.02 -3.54 -3.88
C GLY A 64 1.64 -3.27 -2.51
N ILE A 65 2.95 -3.54 -2.36
CA ILE A 65 3.68 -3.25 -1.12
C ILE A 65 3.77 -1.73 -0.97
N ASP A 66 3.12 -1.20 0.04
CA ASP A 66 3.04 0.24 0.32
C ASP A 66 3.74 0.64 1.63
N ARG A 67 4.26 -0.35 2.37
CA ARG A 67 4.91 -0.16 3.67
C ARG A 67 6.02 -1.19 3.88
N ILE A 68 7.14 -0.73 4.42
CA ILE A 68 8.24 -1.53 4.95
C ILE A 68 8.62 -0.90 6.28
N ASP A 69 8.67 -1.70 7.35
CA ASP A 69 9.03 -1.22 8.69
C ASP A 69 10.53 -1.41 9.00
N ALA A 70 11.17 -2.40 8.38
CA ALA A 70 12.62 -2.63 8.47
C ALA A 70 13.14 -3.41 7.27
N ILE A 71 14.44 -3.30 7.00
CA ILE A 71 15.16 -4.08 5.97
C ILE A 71 16.30 -4.84 6.65
N LEU A 72 16.41 -6.13 6.36
CA LEU A 72 17.53 -6.99 6.77
C LEU A 72 18.35 -7.31 5.50
N LEU A 73 19.64 -6.97 5.49
CA LEU A 73 20.53 -7.28 4.37
C LEU A 73 21.41 -8.47 4.71
N THR A 74 21.47 -9.44 3.79
CA THR A 74 22.30 -10.63 3.94
C THR A 74 23.75 -10.36 3.56
N HIS A 75 23.98 -9.65 2.48
CA HIS A 75 25.29 -9.23 2.00
C HIS A 75 25.18 -8.12 0.94
N GLU A 76 26.33 -7.59 0.45
CA GLU A 76 26.39 -6.40 -0.38
C GLU A 76 26.27 -6.63 -1.89
N HIS A 77 26.08 -7.85 -2.39
CA HIS A 77 25.98 -8.10 -3.81
C HIS A 77 24.83 -7.33 -4.46
N TYR A 78 24.96 -7.12 -5.78
CA TYR A 78 24.02 -6.31 -6.59
C TYR A 78 22.58 -6.80 -6.46
N ASP A 79 22.37 -8.08 -6.59
CA ASP A 79 21.07 -8.74 -6.58
C ASP A 79 20.36 -8.69 -5.23
N HIS A 80 21.06 -8.29 -4.15
CA HIS A 80 20.51 -8.18 -2.80
C HIS A 80 20.32 -6.74 -2.30
N THR A 81 20.94 -5.74 -2.95
CA THR A 81 20.99 -4.40 -2.37
C THR A 81 20.71 -3.25 -3.31
N PHE A 82 20.67 -3.45 -4.65
CA PHE A 82 20.56 -2.35 -5.61
C PHE A 82 19.15 -1.82 -5.85
N GLY A 83 18.13 -2.40 -5.24
CA GLY A 83 16.76 -1.89 -5.23
C GLY A 83 16.44 -0.93 -4.08
N LEU A 84 17.40 -0.63 -3.20
CA LEU A 84 17.17 0.23 -2.03
C LEU A 84 16.65 1.64 -2.41
N ASP A 85 17.03 2.17 -3.57
CA ASP A 85 16.53 3.48 -4.00
C ASP A 85 15.05 3.43 -4.42
N ASP A 86 14.53 2.29 -4.84
CA ASP A 86 13.10 2.10 -5.16
C ASP A 86 12.21 2.11 -3.91
N VAL A 87 12.81 1.93 -2.71
CA VAL A 87 12.10 2.09 -1.43
C VAL A 87 11.81 3.56 -1.10
N ARG A 88 12.36 4.51 -1.86
CA ARG A 88 12.26 5.96 -1.66
C ARG A 88 10.83 6.45 -1.39
N THR A 89 9.86 5.98 -2.15
CA THR A 89 8.45 6.41 -2.00
C THR A 89 7.83 6.00 -0.67
N ILE A 90 8.34 4.94 -0.05
CA ILE A 90 7.98 4.47 1.28
C ILE A 90 8.83 5.19 2.34
N ALA A 91 10.15 5.20 2.16
CA ALA A 91 11.13 5.79 3.07
C ALA A 91 11.06 7.32 3.18
N TRP A 92 10.37 7.98 2.27
CA TRP A 92 10.09 9.41 2.38
C TRP A 92 9.10 9.72 3.51
N ARG A 93 8.16 8.81 3.78
CA ARG A 93 7.10 8.99 4.77
C ARG A 93 7.53 8.61 6.19
N GLN A 94 8.51 7.73 6.31
CA GLN A 94 9.03 7.21 7.56
C GLN A 94 10.50 6.91 7.44
N ASP A 95 11.23 6.94 8.55
CA ASP A 95 12.58 6.41 8.63
C ASP A 95 12.54 4.87 8.64
N ILE A 96 13.35 4.22 7.80
CA ILE A 96 13.41 2.75 7.70
C ILE A 96 14.78 2.29 8.18
N PRO A 97 14.86 1.54 9.29
CA PRO A 97 16.10 0.94 9.74
C PRO A 97 16.53 -0.18 8.79
N ILE A 98 17.81 -0.16 8.43
CA ILE A 98 18.49 -1.19 7.63
C ILE A 98 19.49 -1.89 8.51
N TYR A 99 19.28 -3.16 8.76
CA TYR A 99 20.15 -4.03 9.55
C TYR A 99 21.06 -4.86 8.65
N GLY A 100 22.30 -5.05 9.05
CA GLY A 100 23.26 -5.88 8.32
C GLY A 100 24.65 -5.82 8.96
N GLN A 101 25.58 -6.63 8.45
CA GLN A 101 26.97 -6.55 8.83
C GLN A 101 27.54 -5.15 8.55
N GLN A 102 28.44 -4.65 9.38
CA GLN A 102 29.03 -3.31 9.23
C GLN A 102 29.56 -3.06 7.81
N ARG A 103 30.29 -4.01 7.22
CA ARG A 103 30.81 -3.87 5.84
C ARG A 103 29.72 -3.75 4.76
N VAL A 104 28.57 -4.42 4.97
CA VAL A 104 27.41 -4.32 4.06
C VAL A 104 26.81 -2.92 4.15
N LEU A 105 26.65 -2.41 5.35
CA LEU A 105 26.15 -1.05 5.61
C LEU A 105 27.11 0.01 5.09
N ASP A 106 28.44 -0.20 5.19
CA ASP A 106 29.46 0.70 4.63
C ASP A 106 29.37 0.70 3.10
N SER A 107 29.13 -0.44 2.47
CA SER A 107 28.91 -0.55 1.03
C SER A 107 27.63 0.20 0.60
N VAL A 108 26.54 0.08 1.34
CA VAL A 108 25.29 0.84 1.09
C VAL A 108 25.55 2.34 1.22
N ARG A 109 26.22 2.78 2.30
CA ARG A 109 26.57 4.18 2.52
C ARG A 109 27.43 4.76 1.38
N ALA A 110 28.41 4.00 0.94
CA ALA A 110 29.30 4.43 -0.16
C ALA A 110 28.55 4.61 -1.50
N ARG A 111 27.63 3.71 -1.81
CA ARG A 111 26.85 3.77 -3.06
C ARG A 111 25.74 4.83 -3.02
N MET A 112 25.10 4.97 -1.90
CA MET A 112 24.00 5.93 -1.69
C MET A 112 24.49 7.18 -0.94
N HIS A 113 25.72 7.66 -1.24
CA HIS A 113 26.34 8.78 -0.53
C HIS A 113 25.45 10.03 -0.46
N TYR A 114 24.59 10.25 -1.47
CA TYR A 114 23.65 11.37 -1.53
C TYR A 114 22.54 11.27 -0.47
N VAL A 115 22.22 10.05 -0.01
CA VAL A 115 21.24 9.80 1.07
C VAL A 115 21.83 10.12 2.44
N PHE A 116 23.11 9.76 2.63
CA PHE A 116 23.81 9.85 3.91
C PHE A 116 24.75 11.07 4.00
N SER A 117 24.54 12.07 3.14
CA SER A 117 25.26 13.35 3.21
C SER A 117 24.76 14.21 4.36
N ASP A 118 25.60 15.16 4.83
CA ASP A 118 25.21 16.12 5.89
C ASP A 118 24.03 17.02 5.46
N HIS A 119 23.85 17.20 4.15
CA HIS A 119 22.78 18.00 3.57
C HIS A 119 22.10 17.24 2.42
N PRO A 120 21.28 16.21 2.71
CA PRO A 120 20.57 15.46 1.69
C PRO A 120 19.53 16.36 1.01
N TYR A 121 19.38 16.24 -0.32
CA TYR A 121 18.39 17.02 -1.05
C TYR A 121 16.94 16.57 -0.68
N PRO A 122 15.93 17.45 -0.78
CA PRO A 122 14.54 17.09 -0.51
C PRO A 122 14.07 15.93 -1.40
N GLY A 123 13.50 14.89 -0.77
CA GLY A 123 13.01 13.69 -1.48
C GLY A 123 13.96 12.50 -1.48
N THR A 124 15.13 12.58 -0.83
CA THR A 124 15.94 11.38 -0.55
C THR A 124 15.20 10.43 0.41
N PRO A 125 15.38 9.10 0.28
CA PRO A 125 14.86 8.16 1.26
C PRO A 125 15.51 8.42 2.64
N ARG A 126 14.77 8.11 3.69
CA ARG A 126 15.28 8.19 5.07
C ARG A 126 15.61 6.79 5.57
N PHE A 127 16.89 6.53 5.77
CA PHE A 127 17.40 5.25 6.25
C PHE A 127 18.28 5.44 7.48
N THR A 128 18.08 4.58 8.49
CA THR A 128 18.99 4.45 9.62
C THR A 128 19.77 3.14 9.47
N LEU A 129 21.09 3.22 9.40
CA LEU A 129 21.96 2.03 9.29
C LEU A 129 22.23 1.46 10.68
N CYS A 130 21.82 0.22 10.90
CA CYS A 130 21.87 -0.50 12.18
C CYS A 130 22.79 -1.73 12.06
N PRO A 131 24.06 -1.66 12.49
CA PRO A 131 24.94 -2.82 12.45
C PRO A 131 24.46 -3.91 13.40
N ILE A 132 24.53 -5.17 12.94
CA ILE A 132 24.23 -6.35 13.74
C ILE A 132 25.47 -6.90 14.40
N GLU A 133 25.29 -7.52 15.57
CA GLU A 133 26.30 -8.35 16.22
C GLU A 133 26.14 -9.80 15.75
N GLU A 134 27.25 -10.49 15.59
CA GLU A 134 27.33 -11.90 15.25
C GLU A 134 27.98 -12.71 16.39
N GLY A 135 27.67 -13.99 16.47
CA GLY A 135 28.19 -14.89 17.48
C GLY A 135 27.16 -15.93 17.94
N SER A 136 27.59 -16.89 18.77
CA SER A 136 26.75 -18.03 19.17
C SER A 136 25.43 -17.62 19.81
N ASP A 137 25.44 -16.56 20.62
CA ASP A 137 24.28 -16.09 21.40
C ASP A 137 23.73 -14.75 20.90
N ALA A 138 24.24 -14.23 19.76
CA ALA A 138 23.83 -12.95 19.23
C ALA A 138 22.35 -12.98 18.76
N TYR A 139 21.60 -11.99 19.19
CA TYR A 139 20.25 -11.72 18.72
C TYR A 139 19.88 -10.25 18.97
N PHE A 140 18.86 -9.77 18.31
CA PHE A 140 18.22 -8.50 18.60
C PHE A 140 16.70 -8.62 18.51
N GLU A 141 16.00 -7.72 19.18
CA GLU A 141 14.54 -7.66 19.13
C GLU A 141 14.09 -6.69 18.04
N LEU A 142 13.17 -7.13 17.19
CA LEU A 142 12.61 -6.33 16.12
C LEU A 142 11.08 -6.50 16.07
N PHE A 143 10.36 -5.47 16.49
CA PHE A 143 8.89 -5.46 16.52
C PHE A 143 8.26 -6.61 17.35
N GLY A 144 8.91 -7.01 18.43
CA GLY A 144 8.47 -8.11 19.29
C GLY A 144 8.90 -9.49 18.81
N GLU A 145 9.62 -9.59 17.70
CA GLU A 145 10.21 -10.83 17.20
C GLU A 145 11.70 -10.89 17.56
N ARG A 146 12.15 -12.04 18.02
CA ARG A 146 13.58 -12.30 18.19
C ARG A 146 14.20 -12.58 16.83
N VAL A 147 15.17 -11.78 16.44
CA VAL A 147 15.98 -11.96 15.22
C VAL A 147 17.36 -12.47 15.60
N THR A 148 17.69 -13.66 15.13
CA THR A 148 19.00 -14.30 15.37
C THR A 148 19.79 -14.32 14.06
N PRO A 149 20.92 -13.59 13.97
CA PRO A 149 21.81 -13.69 12.83
C PRO A 149 22.49 -15.07 12.78
N ILE A 150 22.61 -15.61 11.57
CA ILE A 150 23.24 -16.89 11.27
C ILE A 150 24.41 -16.61 10.36
N SER A 151 25.64 -16.76 10.89
CA SER A 151 26.87 -16.50 10.14
C SER A 151 27.14 -17.59 9.11
N LEU A 152 27.37 -17.21 7.87
CA LEU A 152 27.49 -18.09 6.71
C LEU A 152 28.68 -17.67 5.86
N ALA A 153 29.09 -18.53 4.93
CA ALA A 153 30.08 -18.18 3.92
C ALA A 153 29.57 -18.42 2.48
N HIS A 154 29.70 -17.40 1.66
CA HIS A 154 29.46 -17.42 0.22
C HIS A 154 30.83 -17.51 -0.51
N GLY A 155 31.34 -18.72 -0.68
CA GLY A 155 32.76 -18.93 -1.02
C GLY A 155 33.66 -18.42 0.10
N SER A 156 34.45 -17.38 -0.16
CA SER A 156 35.28 -16.71 0.86
C SER A 156 34.61 -15.48 1.49
N LEU A 157 33.45 -15.07 1.00
CA LEU A 157 32.74 -13.90 1.49
C LEU A 157 31.90 -14.27 2.73
N PRO A 158 32.14 -13.67 3.91
CA PRO A 158 31.24 -13.86 5.06
C PRO A 158 29.90 -13.14 4.79
N ILE A 159 28.80 -13.85 4.97
CA ILE A 159 27.43 -13.34 4.79
C ILE A 159 26.58 -13.73 6.00
N VAL A 160 25.36 -13.25 6.07
CA VAL A 160 24.46 -13.56 7.18
C VAL A 160 23.09 -14.01 6.66
N GLY A 161 22.56 -15.07 7.24
CA GLY A 161 21.13 -15.41 7.21
C GLY A 161 20.45 -14.96 8.49
N TYR A 162 19.14 -15.09 8.55
CA TYR A 162 18.36 -14.64 9.71
C TYR A 162 17.36 -15.72 10.14
N ARG A 163 17.26 -15.95 11.45
CA ARG A 163 16.09 -16.58 12.03
C ARG A 163 15.23 -15.51 12.71
N ILE A 164 13.96 -15.43 12.32
CA ILE A 164 12.96 -14.49 12.84
C ILE A 164 11.84 -15.34 13.44
N GLY A 165 11.79 -15.46 14.76
CA GLY A 165 10.87 -16.37 15.43
C GLY A 165 10.97 -17.81 14.89
N GLU A 166 9.90 -18.27 14.26
CA GLU A 166 9.75 -19.63 13.70
C GLU A 166 10.22 -19.77 12.23
N VAL A 167 10.75 -18.72 11.62
CA VAL A 167 11.18 -18.68 10.22
C VAL A 167 12.68 -18.46 10.13
N SER A 168 13.40 -19.35 9.43
CA SER A 168 14.81 -19.17 9.04
C SER A 168 14.91 -18.87 7.55
N TYR A 169 15.69 -17.85 7.21
CA TYR A 169 15.95 -17.43 5.83
C TYR A 169 17.46 -17.38 5.57
N ILE A 170 17.91 -18.19 4.63
CA ILE A 170 19.32 -18.37 4.25
C ILE A 170 19.42 -18.30 2.73
N THR A 171 20.20 -17.37 2.22
CA THR A 171 20.50 -17.28 0.79
C THR A 171 22.00 -17.25 0.54
N ASP A 172 22.44 -17.60 -0.67
CA ASP A 172 23.85 -17.52 -1.15
C ASP A 172 24.88 -18.30 -0.32
N MET A 173 24.42 -19.14 0.58
CA MET A 173 25.29 -19.95 1.40
C MET A 173 26.05 -21.00 0.58
N LYS A 174 27.36 -21.13 0.82
CA LYS A 174 28.16 -22.30 0.41
C LYS A 174 28.49 -23.18 1.61
N THR A 175 28.95 -22.59 2.71
CA THR A 175 29.31 -23.32 3.90
C THR A 175 28.72 -22.66 5.14
N ILE A 176 28.49 -23.47 6.17
CA ILE A 176 28.00 -23.06 7.46
C ILE A 176 28.69 -23.89 8.55
N GLU A 177 29.08 -23.26 9.63
CA GLU A 177 29.62 -23.96 10.79
C GLU A 177 28.50 -24.70 11.54
N PRO A 178 28.77 -25.88 12.16
CA PRO A 178 27.76 -26.65 12.88
C PRO A 178 27.05 -25.87 13.99
N SER A 179 27.74 -24.98 14.69
CA SER A 179 27.18 -24.11 15.72
C SER A 179 26.18 -23.09 15.13
N GLU A 180 26.46 -22.57 13.96
CA GLU A 180 25.56 -21.64 13.23
C GLU A 180 24.37 -22.40 12.62
N TRP A 181 24.62 -23.63 12.10
CA TRP A 181 23.55 -24.48 11.61
C TRP A 181 22.54 -24.88 12.69
N ALA A 182 23.05 -25.10 13.93
CA ALA A 182 22.19 -25.38 15.07
C ALA A 182 21.17 -24.29 15.39
N LYS A 183 21.41 -23.03 15.01
CA LYS A 183 20.44 -21.92 15.19
C LYS A 183 19.17 -22.08 14.33
N VAL A 184 19.24 -22.84 13.24
CA VAL A 184 18.08 -23.17 12.39
C VAL A 184 17.19 -24.22 13.05
N SER A 185 17.74 -25.03 13.96
CA SER A 185 17.00 -26.11 14.62
C SER A 185 15.77 -25.61 15.34
N GLY A 186 14.62 -26.26 15.08
CA GLY A 186 13.33 -25.91 15.64
C GLY A 186 12.60 -24.79 14.93
N SER A 187 13.13 -24.22 13.83
CA SER A 187 12.32 -23.38 12.93
C SER A 187 11.20 -24.21 12.33
N GLN A 188 10.03 -23.63 12.16
CA GLN A 188 8.93 -24.31 11.45
C GLN A 188 9.11 -24.22 9.93
N LEU A 189 9.55 -23.06 9.43
CA LEU A 189 9.86 -22.82 8.02
C LEU A 189 11.34 -22.49 7.85
N LEU A 190 11.98 -23.15 6.89
CA LEU A 190 13.31 -22.81 6.40
C LEU A 190 13.22 -22.43 4.92
N VAL A 191 13.68 -21.23 4.57
CA VAL A 191 13.97 -20.83 3.19
C VAL A 191 15.49 -20.88 3.01
N ILE A 192 15.98 -21.68 2.04
CA ILE A 192 17.42 -21.93 1.87
C ILE A 192 17.80 -21.95 0.39
N ASN A 193 18.98 -21.43 0.06
CA ASN A 193 19.43 -21.43 -1.32
C ASN A 193 19.81 -22.82 -1.84
N ALA A 194 19.43 -23.08 -3.10
CA ALA A 194 19.89 -24.23 -3.88
C ALA A 194 20.04 -23.82 -5.36
N LEU A 195 21.27 -23.56 -5.80
CA LEU A 195 21.49 -23.00 -7.14
C LEU A 195 21.04 -23.93 -8.26
N ARG A 196 21.25 -25.24 -8.11
CA ARG A 196 20.96 -26.30 -9.09
C ARG A 196 20.94 -27.68 -8.42
N TYR A 197 20.51 -28.72 -9.15
CA TYR A 197 20.28 -30.02 -8.52
C TYR A 197 21.59 -30.67 -8.03
N GLN A 198 22.53 -30.99 -8.90
CA GLN A 198 23.69 -31.81 -8.56
C GLN A 198 25.02 -31.03 -8.71
N ARG A 199 25.47 -30.51 -9.68
CA ARG A 199 26.83 -30.02 -9.95
C ARG A 199 27.37 -29.10 -8.84
N PRO A 200 28.54 -29.40 -8.24
CA PRO A 200 29.16 -28.51 -7.26
C PRO A 200 29.37 -27.08 -7.80
N HIS A 201 29.15 -26.12 -6.94
CA HIS A 201 29.45 -24.69 -7.23
C HIS A 201 30.40 -24.15 -6.17
N PRO A 202 31.38 -23.28 -6.51
CA PRO A 202 32.35 -22.79 -5.53
C PRO A 202 31.74 -21.92 -4.43
N SER A 203 30.61 -21.27 -4.68
CA SER A 203 30.04 -20.30 -3.77
C SER A 203 28.57 -20.57 -3.37
N HIS A 204 27.91 -21.58 -3.91
CA HIS A 204 26.51 -21.92 -3.55
C HIS A 204 26.31 -23.40 -3.25
N GLN A 205 25.28 -23.72 -2.49
CA GLN A 205 24.78 -25.09 -2.29
C GLN A 205 24.04 -25.59 -3.53
N SER A 206 24.04 -26.91 -3.74
CA SER A 206 23.14 -27.61 -4.60
C SER A 206 21.93 -28.16 -3.81
N VAL A 207 20.90 -28.65 -4.51
CA VAL A 207 19.77 -29.34 -3.85
C VAL A 207 20.27 -30.54 -3.06
N GLU A 208 21.16 -31.37 -3.63
CA GLU A 208 21.76 -32.52 -2.93
C GLU A 208 22.58 -32.12 -1.70
N ASP A 209 23.22 -30.93 -1.72
CA ASP A 209 23.92 -30.42 -0.54
C ASP A 209 22.93 -30.08 0.58
N VAL A 210 21.76 -29.49 0.25
CA VAL A 210 20.70 -29.20 1.23
C VAL A 210 20.09 -30.50 1.76
N GLU A 211 19.82 -31.49 0.91
CA GLU A 211 19.30 -32.80 1.34
C GLU A 211 20.25 -33.50 2.35
N ARG A 212 21.58 -33.34 2.19
CA ARG A 212 22.58 -33.85 3.12
C ARG A 212 22.68 -33.07 4.43
N LEU A 213 22.45 -31.76 4.35
CA LEU A 213 22.60 -30.86 5.51
C LEU A 213 21.39 -30.94 6.46
N LEU A 214 20.17 -31.08 5.93
CA LEU A 214 18.95 -31.10 6.74
C LEU A 214 18.92 -32.17 7.87
N PRO A 215 19.39 -33.42 7.67
CA PRO A 215 19.43 -34.43 8.72
C PRO A 215 20.36 -34.11 9.90
N GLU A 216 21.26 -33.15 9.76
CA GLU A 216 22.17 -32.75 10.83
C GLU A 216 21.50 -31.89 11.91
N LEU A 217 20.29 -31.34 11.60
CA LEU A 217 19.51 -30.56 12.58
C LEU A 217 18.90 -31.48 13.65
N ALA A 218 19.02 -31.10 14.92
CA ALA A 218 18.38 -31.80 16.04
C ALA A 218 16.84 -31.81 15.93
N VAL A 219 16.25 -30.71 15.43
CA VAL A 219 14.84 -30.61 15.10
C VAL A 219 14.72 -30.00 13.70
N ARG A 220 14.27 -30.80 12.76
CA ARG A 220 14.11 -30.38 11.36
C ARG A 220 12.91 -29.41 11.20
N PRO A 221 13.01 -28.43 10.29
CA PRO A 221 11.86 -27.62 9.86
C PRO A 221 10.71 -28.51 9.34
N LYS A 222 9.48 -28.09 9.58
CA LYS A 222 8.30 -28.78 9.04
C LYS A 222 8.15 -28.58 7.52
N LEU A 223 8.70 -27.48 7.00
CA LEU A 223 8.75 -27.16 5.58
C LEU A 223 10.08 -26.46 5.27
N THR A 224 10.74 -26.93 4.22
CA THR A 224 11.93 -26.30 3.65
C THR A 224 11.64 -25.88 2.21
N LEU A 225 11.88 -24.61 1.89
CA LEU A 225 11.69 -24.04 0.57
C LEU A 225 13.03 -23.67 -0.06
N LEU A 226 13.28 -24.20 -1.26
CA LEU A 226 14.51 -23.95 -2.02
C LEU A 226 14.41 -22.66 -2.81
N THR A 227 15.28 -21.70 -2.50
CA THR A 227 15.36 -20.40 -3.20
C THR A 227 16.69 -20.25 -3.94
N HIS A 228 16.90 -19.09 -4.58
CA HIS A 228 18.12 -18.77 -5.35
C HIS A 228 18.40 -19.76 -6.49
N LEU A 229 17.34 -20.30 -7.09
CA LEU A 229 17.42 -21.29 -8.18
C LEU A 229 17.88 -20.62 -9.47
N SER A 230 18.77 -21.33 -10.21
CA SER A 230 19.21 -20.91 -11.55
C SER A 230 18.50 -21.69 -12.66
N HIS A 231 18.61 -21.23 -13.89
CA HIS A 231 18.11 -21.93 -15.08
C HIS A 231 18.81 -23.28 -15.36
N HIS A 232 19.85 -23.59 -14.60
CA HIS A 232 20.52 -24.90 -14.64
C HIS A 232 19.90 -25.93 -13.66
N ALA A 233 18.94 -25.53 -12.84
CA ALA A 233 18.10 -26.45 -12.11
C ALA A 233 17.06 -27.10 -13.05
N PRO A 234 16.52 -28.27 -12.69
CA PRO A 234 15.30 -28.78 -13.34
C PRO A 234 14.15 -27.77 -13.25
N SER A 235 13.15 -27.87 -14.12
CA SER A 235 11.95 -27.04 -14.02
C SER A 235 11.25 -27.22 -12.67
N HIS A 236 10.42 -26.26 -12.29
CA HIS A 236 9.68 -26.30 -11.01
C HIS A 236 8.92 -27.64 -10.85
N THR A 237 8.13 -28.02 -11.85
CA THR A 237 7.37 -29.28 -11.82
C THR A 237 8.28 -30.52 -11.73
N GLN A 238 9.46 -30.51 -12.34
CA GLN A 238 10.41 -31.61 -12.22
C GLN A 238 11.01 -31.69 -10.81
N LEU A 239 11.42 -30.55 -10.25
CA LEU A 239 11.91 -30.52 -8.87
C LEU A 239 10.85 -30.96 -7.86
N GLU A 240 9.62 -30.46 -8.00
CA GLU A 240 8.49 -30.83 -7.16
C GLU A 240 8.23 -32.36 -7.19
N ALA A 241 8.36 -33.00 -8.36
CA ALA A 241 8.20 -34.46 -8.50
C ALA A 241 9.39 -35.28 -7.95
N MET A 242 10.58 -34.67 -7.79
CA MET A 242 11.80 -35.35 -7.34
C MET A 242 11.99 -35.25 -5.83
N LEU A 243 11.41 -34.25 -5.16
CA LEU A 243 11.67 -33.90 -3.77
C LEU A 243 10.55 -34.43 -2.84
N PRO A 244 10.84 -34.66 -1.56
CA PRO A 244 9.82 -35.02 -0.57
C PRO A 244 8.90 -33.83 -0.26
N GLU A 245 7.74 -34.10 0.32
CA GLU A 245 6.71 -33.07 0.61
C GLU A 245 7.19 -31.95 1.53
N ASP A 246 8.16 -32.23 2.41
CA ASP A 246 8.75 -31.27 3.36
C ASP A 246 9.92 -30.45 2.79
N LEU A 247 10.32 -30.71 1.53
CA LEU A 247 11.38 -30.01 0.80
C LEU A 247 10.88 -29.67 -0.62
N GLN A 248 10.57 -28.40 -0.87
CA GLN A 248 9.94 -27.98 -2.12
C GLN A 248 10.70 -26.84 -2.80
N PRO A 249 10.68 -26.75 -4.14
CA PRO A 249 11.17 -25.56 -4.83
C PRO A 249 10.24 -24.38 -4.56
N ALA A 250 10.76 -23.28 -4.08
CA ALA A 250 10.01 -22.04 -3.95
C ALA A 250 9.67 -21.42 -5.32
N TYR A 251 8.68 -20.55 -5.37
CA TYR A 251 8.36 -19.74 -6.55
C TYR A 251 8.00 -18.30 -6.15
N ASP A 252 8.08 -17.37 -7.12
CA ASP A 252 7.80 -15.96 -6.87
C ASP A 252 6.34 -15.73 -6.47
N GLN A 253 6.16 -14.91 -5.43
CA GLN A 253 4.87 -14.63 -4.80
C GLN A 253 4.28 -15.79 -3.99
N GLU A 254 5.05 -16.79 -3.68
CA GLU A 254 4.61 -17.84 -2.77
C GLU A 254 4.28 -17.25 -1.40
N TYR A 255 3.06 -17.52 -0.93
CA TYR A 255 2.54 -16.99 0.33
C TYR A 255 2.40 -18.09 1.36
N ILE A 256 3.13 -17.96 2.44
CA ILE A 256 3.20 -18.94 3.51
C ILE A 256 2.69 -18.33 4.82
N VAL A 257 1.79 -19.02 5.50
CA VAL A 257 1.36 -18.69 6.86
C VAL A 257 2.02 -19.66 7.81
N VAL A 258 2.72 -19.13 8.81
CA VAL A 258 3.39 -19.90 9.87
C VAL A 258 2.69 -19.57 11.19
N ASP A 259 2.00 -20.55 11.74
CA ASP A 259 1.26 -20.46 13.00
C ASP A 259 1.43 -21.76 13.83
N GLU A 260 0.67 -21.93 14.91
CA GLU A 260 0.74 -23.12 15.78
C GLU A 260 0.44 -24.44 15.03
N ALA A 261 -0.38 -24.39 13.97
CA ALA A 261 -0.67 -25.55 13.14
C ALA A 261 0.51 -25.96 12.24
N GLY A 262 1.47 -25.06 12.04
CA GLY A 262 2.64 -25.23 11.18
C GLY A 262 2.60 -24.35 9.95
N PRO A 263 3.65 -24.42 9.09
CA PRO A 263 3.71 -23.66 7.85
C PRO A 263 2.72 -24.22 6.83
N ARG A 264 2.01 -23.34 6.14
CA ARG A 264 1.04 -23.69 5.08
C ARG A 264 1.19 -22.73 3.92
N ILE A 265 1.39 -23.29 2.74
CA ILE A 265 1.36 -22.52 1.49
C ILE A 265 -0.10 -22.26 1.14
N LEU A 266 -0.46 -21.00 1.00
CA LEU A 266 -1.82 -20.57 0.69
C LEU A 266 -1.83 -19.74 -0.59
N PRO A 267 -2.95 -19.66 -1.30
CA PRO A 267 -3.10 -18.67 -2.37
C PRO A 267 -2.87 -17.27 -1.82
N LEU A 268 -2.18 -16.43 -2.60
CA LEU A 268 -2.12 -15.00 -2.28
C LEU A 268 -3.54 -14.47 -2.10
N PRO A 269 -3.82 -13.73 -1.02
CA PRO A 269 -5.09 -13.03 -0.90
C PRO A 269 -5.32 -12.18 -2.14
N ALA A 270 -6.47 -12.36 -2.78
CA ALA A 270 -6.83 -11.56 -3.94
C ALA A 270 -6.81 -10.07 -3.54
N TYR A 271 -6.09 -9.28 -4.35
CA TYR A 271 -6.16 -7.84 -4.19
C TYR A 271 -7.59 -7.38 -4.50
N VAL A 272 -8.18 -6.70 -3.56
CA VAL A 272 -9.49 -6.08 -3.72
C VAL A 272 -9.29 -4.58 -3.84
N GLU A 273 -9.52 -4.04 -5.05
CA GLU A 273 -9.57 -2.59 -5.22
C GLU A 273 -10.59 -1.99 -4.25
N PRO A 274 -10.26 -0.90 -3.54
CA PRO A 274 -11.22 -0.28 -2.64
C PRO A 274 -12.44 0.21 -3.39
N TYR A 275 -12.25 0.70 -4.63
CA TYR A 275 -13.32 1.18 -5.51
C TYR A 275 -12.85 1.30 -6.96
N SER A 276 -13.79 1.34 -7.91
CA SER A 276 -13.55 1.81 -9.27
C SER A 276 -13.59 3.33 -9.33
N TYR A 277 -12.50 3.98 -9.72
CA TYR A 277 -12.44 5.42 -9.89
C TYR A 277 -12.91 5.84 -11.28
N ARG A 278 -13.76 6.90 -11.35
CA ARG A 278 -14.21 7.51 -12.60
C ARG A 278 -14.12 9.03 -12.48
N ASP A 279 -13.32 9.67 -13.30
CA ASP A 279 -13.39 11.13 -13.54
C ASP A 279 -14.37 11.38 -14.67
N MET A 280 -15.50 12.00 -14.35
CA MET A 280 -16.57 12.28 -15.31
C MET A 280 -16.41 13.64 -16.00
N GLY A 281 -15.34 14.37 -15.68
CA GLY A 281 -15.14 15.73 -16.18
C GLY A 281 -16.28 16.67 -15.77
N ARG A 282 -16.61 17.62 -16.66
CA ARG A 282 -17.71 18.56 -16.43
C ARG A 282 -19.03 17.96 -16.95
N ILE A 283 -20.00 17.79 -16.06
CA ILE A 283 -21.26 17.07 -16.33
C ILE A 283 -22.46 17.80 -15.71
N ALA A 284 -23.63 17.70 -16.34
CA ALA A 284 -24.87 18.18 -15.74
C ALA A 284 -25.20 17.42 -14.44
N TYR A 285 -25.73 18.13 -13.45
CA TYR A 285 -26.04 17.52 -12.15
C TYR A 285 -27.02 16.35 -12.27
N ALA A 286 -28.05 16.51 -13.10
CA ALA A 286 -29.07 15.49 -13.32
C ALA A 286 -28.47 14.16 -13.82
N ASP A 287 -27.51 14.22 -14.74
CA ASP A 287 -26.87 13.01 -15.29
C ASP A 287 -25.99 12.32 -14.26
N ALA A 288 -25.19 13.10 -13.51
CA ALA A 288 -24.38 12.56 -12.43
C ALA A 288 -25.26 11.95 -11.31
N TRP A 289 -26.37 12.60 -10.98
CA TRP A 289 -27.32 12.10 -9.98
C TRP A 289 -28.04 10.83 -10.45
N ALA A 290 -28.41 10.74 -11.73
CA ALA A 290 -28.98 9.52 -12.31
C ALA A 290 -28.01 8.34 -12.20
N LEU A 291 -26.73 8.54 -12.57
CA LEU A 291 -25.70 7.51 -12.43
C LEU A 291 -25.47 7.10 -10.97
N GLN A 292 -25.45 8.06 -10.04
CA GLN A 292 -25.33 7.74 -8.60
C GLN A 292 -26.49 6.84 -8.13
N LYS A 293 -27.74 7.15 -8.53
CA LYS A 293 -28.92 6.34 -8.16
C LYS A 293 -28.81 4.94 -8.75
N GLU A 294 -28.44 4.80 -10.02
CA GLU A 294 -28.24 3.50 -10.65
C GLU A 294 -27.23 2.64 -9.88
N LEU A 295 -26.04 3.19 -9.62
CA LEU A 295 -24.98 2.47 -8.89
C LEU A 295 -25.41 2.15 -7.45
N PHE A 296 -26.03 3.09 -6.75
CA PHE A 296 -26.52 2.90 -5.39
C PHE A 296 -27.56 1.78 -5.29
N GLU A 297 -28.56 1.78 -6.16
CA GLU A 297 -29.62 0.76 -6.23
C GLU A 297 -29.03 -0.61 -6.61
N ALA A 298 -28.08 -0.65 -7.52
CA ALA A 298 -27.38 -1.87 -7.88
C ALA A 298 -26.66 -2.51 -6.67
N GLN A 299 -26.00 -1.70 -5.82
CA GLN A 299 -25.36 -2.21 -4.60
C GLN A 299 -26.38 -2.69 -3.55
N LEU A 300 -27.47 -1.95 -3.36
CA LEU A 300 -28.55 -2.37 -2.47
C LEU A 300 -29.18 -3.71 -2.92
N LYS A 301 -29.37 -3.88 -4.21
CA LYS A 301 -29.85 -5.13 -4.80
C LYS A 301 -28.86 -6.26 -4.60
N ALA A 302 -27.55 -6.04 -4.85
CA ALA A 302 -26.51 -7.04 -4.61
C ALA A 302 -26.52 -7.51 -3.14
N LYS A 303 -26.61 -6.59 -2.17
CA LYS A 303 -26.71 -6.94 -0.74
C LYS A 303 -27.98 -7.75 -0.44
N HIS A 304 -29.11 -7.37 -1.01
CA HIS A 304 -30.36 -8.11 -0.81
C HIS A 304 -30.28 -9.54 -1.35
N GLU A 305 -29.57 -9.72 -2.45
CA GLU A 305 -29.38 -11.03 -3.10
C GLU A 305 -28.14 -11.78 -2.55
N HIS A 306 -27.52 -11.30 -1.49
CA HIS A 306 -26.28 -11.85 -0.91
C HIS A 306 -25.13 -12.03 -1.93
N ARG A 307 -25.07 -11.16 -2.92
CA ARG A 307 -23.97 -11.09 -3.87
C ARG A 307 -22.92 -10.08 -3.42
N PRO A 308 -21.64 -10.26 -3.84
CA PRO A 308 -20.61 -9.26 -3.61
C PRO A 308 -21.02 -7.87 -4.13
N THR A 309 -20.73 -6.84 -3.34
CA THR A 309 -20.91 -5.44 -3.72
C THR A 309 -19.66 -4.88 -4.36
N GLU A 310 -19.85 -3.92 -5.25
CA GLU A 310 -18.79 -3.10 -5.82
C GLU A 310 -18.80 -1.71 -5.15
N SER A 311 -17.67 -1.03 -5.20
CA SER A 311 -17.54 0.35 -4.70
C SER A 311 -17.06 1.26 -5.82
N PHE A 312 -17.52 2.51 -5.82
CA PHE A 312 -17.17 3.50 -6.84
C PHE A 312 -16.77 4.82 -6.18
N LEU A 313 -15.82 5.52 -6.78
CA LEU A 313 -15.53 6.91 -6.50
C LEU A 313 -15.68 7.70 -7.80
N LEU A 314 -16.70 8.56 -7.85
CA LEU A 314 -16.96 9.43 -8.99
C LEU A 314 -16.49 10.84 -8.65
N PHE A 315 -15.62 11.42 -9.49
CA PHE A 315 -15.27 12.83 -9.42
C PHE A 315 -15.81 13.55 -10.63
N CYS A 316 -16.32 14.76 -10.41
CA CYS A 316 -16.79 15.64 -11.49
C CYS A 316 -16.73 17.12 -11.10
N GLU A 317 -16.93 17.96 -12.09
CA GLU A 317 -17.37 19.35 -11.97
C GLU A 317 -18.79 19.46 -12.45
N HIS A 318 -19.59 20.33 -11.86
CA HIS A 318 -20.94 20.61 -12.36
C HIS A 318 -21.03 21.92 -13.12
N ASN A 319 -22.01 22.02 -14.01
CA ASN A 319 -22.53 23.30 -14.41
C ASN A 319 -23.13 23.99 -13.18
N PRO A 320 -23.29 25.33 -13.20
CA PRO A 320 -23.80 26.05 -12.04
C PRO A 320 -25.16 25.51 -11.59
N VAL A 321 -25.20 25.00 -10.33
CA VAL A 321 -26.42 24.35 -9.80
C VAL A 321 -26.51 24.53 -8.29
N PHE A 322 -27.73 24.78 -7.80
CA PHE A 322 -28.06 24.72 -6.38
C PHE A 322 -28.74 23.40 -6.04
N THR A 323 -28.37 22.81 -4.92
CA THR A 323 -29.02 21.59 -4.42
C THR A 323 -29.52 21.80 -3.00
N MET A 324 -30.78 21.40 -2.76
CA MET A 324 -31.42 21.42 -1.46
C MET A 324 -31.48 20.01 -0.87
N GLY A 325 -30.93 19.82 0.32
CA GLY A 325 -30.92 18.53 1.03
C GLY A 325 -32.22 18.28 1.81
N LEU A 326 -32.36 17.08 2.41
CA LEU A 326 -33.56 16.65 3.12
C LEU A 326 -33.92 17.49 4.35
N HIS A 327 -32.94 18.14 4.97
CA HIS A 327 -33.13 18.94 6.17
C HIS A 327 -33.01 20.44 5.90
N ALA A 328 -33.08 20.83 4.63
CA ALA A 328 -32.97 22.22 4.24
C ALA A 328 -34.23 23.03 4.65
N ASP A 329 -33.97 24.20 5.22
CA ASP A 329 -35.00 25.21 5.36
C ASP A 329 -35.11 26.01 4.05
N ALA A 330 -36.31 26.03 3.45
CA ALA A 330 -36.56 26.76 2.22
C ALA A 330 -36.19 28.26 2.32
N THR A 331 -36.20 28.81 3.54
CA THR A 331 -35.79 30.22 3.78
C THR A 331 -34.30 30.45 3.61
N ASN A 332 -33.48 29.41 3.54
CA ASN A 332 -32.04 29.47 3.28
C ASN A 332 -31.70 29.68 1.79
N MET A 333 -32.70 29.51 0.91
CA MET A 333 -32.62 29.96 -0.48
C MET A 333 -33.09 31.40 -0.54
N LEU A 334 -32.22 32.33 -0.84
CA LEU A 334 -32.53 33.79 -0.85
C LEU A 334 -33.19 34.24 -2.13
N MET A 335 -33.17 33.41 -3.19
CA MET A 335 -33.74 33.69 -4.50
C MET A 335 -34.79 32.65 -4.88
N SER A 336 -35.76 33.05 -5.73
CA SER A 336 -36.75 32.10 -6.28
C SER A 336 -36.13 31.16 -7.32
N GLU A 337 -36.72 29.99 -7.52
CA GLU A 337 -36.30 29.08 -8.60
C GLU A 337 -36.34 29.71 -9.98
N ASP A 338 -37.34 30.54 -10.25
CA ASP A 338 -37.47 31.24 -11.53
C ASP A 338 -36.29 32.20 -11.75
N PHE A 339 -35.93 32.98 -10.72
CA PHE A 339 -34.74 33.84 -10.77
C PHE A 339 -33.46 33.02 -11.03
N LEU A 340 -33.29 31.88 -10.39
CA LEU A 340 -32.10 31.02 -10.59
C LEU A 340 -32.03 30.53 -12.03
N ARG A 341 -33.14 30.05 -12.58
CA ARG A 341 -33.22 29.57 -13.98
C ARG A 341 -32.96 30.68 -15.00
N GLU A 342 -33.53 31.86 -14.80
CA GLU A 342 -33.30 33.04 -15.68
C GLU A 342 -31.82 33.47 -15.66
N ASN A 343 -31.10 33.21 -14.58
CA ASN A 343 -29.68 33.54 -14.44
C ASN A 343 -28.73 32.33 -14.74
N GLY A 344 -29.25 31.25 -15.33
CA GLY A 344 -28.45 30.13 -15.81
C GLY A 344 -28.03 29.13 -14.74
N TYR A 345 -28.73 29.11 -13.60
CA TYR A 345 -28.53 28.12 -12.54
C TYR A 345 -29.58 27.01 -12.58
N ASP A 346 -29.15 25.77 -12.53
CA ASP A 346 -30.06 24.66 -12.24
C ASP A 346 -30.41 24.61 -10.75
N PHE A 347 -31.55 23.97 -10.41
CA PHE A 347 -31.98 23.74 -9.03
C PHE A 347 -32.57 22.34 -8.86
N PHE A 348 -32.13 21.64 -7.83
CA PHE A 348 -32.64 20.28 -7.49
C PHE A 348 -32.84 20.09 -5.97
N SER A 349 -33.98 19.50 -5.64
CA SER A 349 -34.20 18.94 -4.29
C SER A 349 -33.75 17.48 -4.28
N VAL A 350 -32.86 17.11 -3.35
CA VAL A 350 -32.16 15.80 -3.33
C VAL A 350 -32.15 15.17 -1.95
N GLU A 351 -31.92 13.86 -1.90
CA GLU A 351 -32.01 13.07 -0.67
C GLU A 351 -30.69 13.02 0.15
N ARG A 352 -29.76 13.96 -0.03
CA ARG A 352 -28.57 14.05 0.82
C ARG A 352 -28.87 14.68 2.18
N GLY A 353 -28.06 14.37 3.16
CA GLY A 353 -28.01 15.14 4.40
C GLY A 353 -27.55 16.58 4.18
N GLY A 354 -27.79 17.43 5.17
CA GLY A 354 -27.44 18.85 5.13
C GLY A 354 -28.50 19.73 4.50
N ASP A 355 -28.15 21.00 4.35
CA ASP A 355 -29.01 22.11 3.90
C ASP A 355 -28.77 22.43 2.42
N VAL A 356 -28.99 23.67 2.01
CA VAL A 356 -28.72 24.16 0.65
C VAL A 356 -27.21 24.31 0.39
N THR A 357 -26.76 24.04 -0.83
CA THR A 357 -25.40 24.31 -1.28
C THR A 357 -25.36 24.63 -2.78
N TYR A 358 -24.21 25.15 -3.23
CA TYR A 358 -23.91 25.44 -4.62
C TYR A 358 -22.82 24.52 -5.14
N HIS A 359 -22.98 24.08 -6.40
CA HIS A 359 -21.94 23.41 -7.18
C HIS A 359 -21.70 24.17 -8.48
N GLY A 360 -20.43 24.22 -8.89
CA GLY A 360 -20.05 24.92 -10.10
C GLY A 360 -18.65 24.60 -10.60
N PRO A 361 -18.23 25.23 -11.70
CA PRO A 361 -16.89 25.06 -12.26
C PRO A 361 -15.79 25.36 -11.24
N GLY A 362 -14.68 24.60 -11.32
CA GLY A 362 -13.56 24.73 -10.39
C GLY A 362 -13.80 24.10 -9.02
N GLN A 363 -14.95 23.43 -8.80
CA GLN A 363 -15.25 22.68 -7.58
C GLN A 363 -15.10 21.18 -7.84
N ILE A 364 -14.30 20.48 -7.04
CA ILE A 364 -14.28 19.01 -7.05
C ILE A 364 -15.51 18.52 -6.30
N THR A 365 -16.45 17.93 -7.05
CA THR A 365 -17.57 17.22 -6.45
C THR A 365 -17.26 15.72 -6.48
N GLY A 366 -17.19 15.10 -5.30
CA GLY A 366 -16.85 13.69 -5.12
C GLY A 366 -18.03 12.89 -4.61
N TYR A 367 -18.34 11.79 -5.28
CA TYR A 367 -19.44 10.89 -4.95
C TYR A 367 -18.89 9.48 -4.68
N PRO A 368 -18.50 9.17 -3.43
CA PRO A 368 -18.14 7.81 -3.05
C PRO A 368 -19.40 6.98 -2.85
N ILE A 369 -19.60 5.97 -3.70
CA ILE A 369 -20.70 5.00 -3.61
C ILE A 369 -20.07 3.71 -3.10
N LEU A 370 -20.03 3.56 -1.78
CA LEU A 370 -19.31 2.52 -1.06
C LEU A 370 -20.27 1.64 -0.26
N ASP A 371 -19.96 0.37 -0.16
CA ASP A 371 -20.52 -0.47 0.91
C ASP A 371 -19.58 -0.39 2.13
N LEU A 372 -19.97 0.37 3.13
CA LEU A 372 -19.18 0.65 4.33
C LEU A 372 -18.85 -0.60 5.14
N GLU A 373 -19.68 -1.66 5.06
CA GLU A 373 -19.40 -2.92 5.75
C GLU A 373 -18.13 -3.58 5.22
N ARG A 374 -17.82 -3.44 3.92
CA ARG A 374 -16.56 -3.93 3.34
C ARG A 374 -15.33 -3.32 3.99
N PHE A 375 -15.45 -2.12 4.51
CA PHE A 375 -14.37 -1.36 5.14
C PHE A 375 -14.43 -1.37 6.67
N GLY A 376 -15.41 -2.06 7.26
CA GLY A 376 -15.64 -2.03 8.71
C GLY A 376 -16.02 -0.64 9.25
N LEU A 377 -16.59 0.23 8.40
CA LEU A 377 -16.93 1.61 8.75
C LEU A 377 -18.39 1.78 9.14
N GLY A 378 -18.62 2.55 10.21
CA GLY A 378 -19.90 3.21 10.45
C GLY A 378 -19.96 4.56 9.71
N LEU A 379 -21.16 5.14 9.60
CA LEU A 379 -21.37 6.41 8.89
C LEU A 379 -20.53 7.56 9.43
N LYS A 380 -20.37 7.66 10.76
CA LYS A 380 -19.56 8.71 11.40
C LYS A 380 -18.08 8.59 10.99
N ALA A 381 -17.49 7.40 11.11
CA ALA A 381 -16.10 7.15 10.74
C ALA A 381 -15.85 7.36 9.24
N TYR A 382 -16.83 7.06 8.40
CA TYR A 382 -16.78 7.38 6.98
C TYR A 382 -16.72 8.89 6.70
N ILE A 383 -17.58 9.68 7.37
CA ILE A 383 -17.55 11.14 7.24
C ILE A 383 -16.19 11.69 7.71
N GLU A 384 -15.70 11.24 8.86
CA GLU A 384 -14.37 11.61 9.38
C GLU A 384 -13.25 11.24 8.40
N LEU A 385 -13.34 10.09 7.71
CA LEU A 385 -12.38 9.70 6.68
C LEU A 385 -12.36 10.69 5.50
N LEU A 386 -13.53 11.14 5.04
CA LEU A 386 -13.63 12.13 3.97
C LEU A 386 -13.03 13.48 4.42
N GLU A 387 -13.38 13.95 5.62
CA GLU A 387 -12.88 15.18 6.21
C GLU A 387 -11.35 15.16 6.33
N GLN A 388 -10.79 14.09 6.91
CA GLN A 388 -9.35 13.92 7.04
C GLN A 388 -8.62 13.80 5.69
N SER A 389 -9.27 13.27 4.67
CA SER A 389 -8.70 13.22 3.32
C SER A 389 -8.58 14.61 2.71
N VAL A 390 -9.57 15.46 2.92
CA VAL A 390 -9.54 16.84 2.45
C VAL A 390 -8.52 17.67 3.26
N ILE A 391 -8.44 17.52 4.58
CA ILE A 391 -7.45 18.18 5.42
C ILE A 391 -6.03 17.84 4.95
N GLU A 392 -5.76 16.56 4.64
CA GLU A 392 -4.46 16.13 4.13
C GLU A 392 -4.14 16.75 2.76
N LEU A 393 -5.11 16.87 1.87
CA LEU A 393 -4.93 17.58 0.60
C LEU A 393 -4.62 19.06 0.82
N LEU A 394 -5.34 19.74 1.72
CA LEU A 394 -5.13 21.16 2.02
C LEU A 394 -3.74 21.42 2.61
N ALA A 395 -3.23 20.50 3.42
CA ALA A 395 -1.86 20.58 3.95
C ALA A 395 -0.80 20.53 2.83
N PHE A 396 -1.04 19.82 1.72
CA PHE A 396 -0.17 19.86 0.54
C PHE A 396 -0.06 21.28 -0.05
N PHE A 397 -1.17 22.04 -0.03
CA PHE A 397 -1.20 23.44 -0.46
C PHE A 397 -0.79 24.41 0.65
N LYS A 398 -0.31 23.92 1.80
CA LYS A 398 0.07 24.70 3.00
C LYS A 398 -1.09 25.52 3.59
N ILE A 399 -2.30 25.02 3.47
CA ILE A 399 -3.51 25.61 4.03
C ILE A 399 -3.83 24.90 5.35
N GLU A 400 -3.82 25.63 6.44
CA GLU A 400 -4.28 25.16 7.74
C GLU A 400 -5.79 24.99 7.75
N SER A 401 -6.28 23.82 8.15
CA SER A 401 -7.70 23.52 8.15
C SER A 401 -8.05 22.54 9.27
N GLY A 402 -9.33 22.46 9.61
CA GLY A 402 -9.77 21.61 10.70
C GLY A 402 -11.27 21.30 10.64
N LEU A 403 -11.74 20.63 11.70
CA LEU A 403 -13.14 20.27 11.91
C LEU A 403 -13.78 21.25 12.87
N LYS A 404 -15.04 21.59 12.60
CA LYS A 404 -15.86 22.44 13.49
C LYS A 404 -16.89 21.59 14.19
N ASP A 405 -16.98 21.69 15.54
CA ASP A 405 -17.95 20.97 16.33
C ASP A 405 -19.39 21.27 15.88
N GLY A 406 -20.17 20.21 15.64
CA GLY A 406 -21.56 20.31 15.24
C GLY A 406 -21.80 20.74 13.79
N ALA A 407 -20.74 20.88 12.97
CA ALA A 407 -20.85 21.33 11.58
C ALA A 407 -19.98 20.50 10.63
N THR A 408 -20.57 19.47 10.01
CA THR A 408 -19.91 18.58 9.06
C THR A 408 -19.24 19.33 7.92
N GLY A 409 -18.03 18.89 7.53
CA GLY A 409 -17.20 19.45 6.47
C GLY A 409 -15.88 19.98 6.98
N VAL A 410 -15.07 20.56 6.08
CA VAL A 410 -13.74 21.08 6.42
C VAL A 410 -13.75 22.61 6.42
N TRP A 411 -13.14 23.16 7.45
CA TRP A 411 -13.19 24.58 7.76
C TRP A 411 -11.78 25.17 7.92
N LEU A 412 -11.67 26.47 7.65
CA LEU A 412 -10.51 27.28 7.89
C LEU A 412 -10.77 28.20 9.09
N ASP A 413 -9.70 28.64 9.77
CA ASP A 413 -9.72 29.53 10.93
C ASP A 413 -10.67 29.07 12.04
N VAL A 414 -10.74 27.75 12.30
CA VAL A 414 -11.60 27.14 13.31
C VAL A 414 -11.31 27.72 14.69
N GLY A 415 -12.38 28.14 15.40
CA GLY A 415 -12.29 28.78 16.71
C GLY A 415 -12.32 30.32 16.67
N ASP A 416 -12.30 30.93 15.49
CA ASP A 416 -12.52 32.37 15.31
C ASP A 416 -13.83 32.61 14.54
N PRO A 417 -14.95 32.88 15.22
CA PRO A 417 -16.27 33.02 14.59
C PRO A 417 -16.32 34.13 13.51
N GLN A 418 -15.41 35.11 13.57
CA GLN A 418 -15.37 36.18 12.57
C GLN A 418 -14.64 35.78 11.29
N ARG A 419 -13.76 34.80 11.38
CA ARG A 419 -12.89 34.36 10.27
C ARG A 419 -13.23 32.99 9.75
N GLU A 420 -13.95 32.16 10.49
CA GLU A 420 -14.32 30.80 10.10
C GLU A 420 -14.96 30.75 8.70
N ARG A 421 -14.45 29.88 7.83
CA ARG A 421 -14.90 29.72 6.46
C ARG A 421 -14.93 28.24 6.09
N LYS A 422 -15.98 27.80 5.43
CA LYS A 422 -16.07 26.42 4.96
C LYS A 422 -15.41 26.29 3.58
N ILE A 423 -14.44 25.40 3.43
CA ILE A 423 -13.77 25.13 2.16
C ILE A 423 -14.28 23.84 1.50
N CYS A 424 -14.80 22.89 2.29
CA CYS A 424 -15.42 21.66 1.78
C CYS A 424 -16.74 21.39 2.48
N ALA A 425 -17.81 21.26 1.73
CA ALA A 425 -19.10 20.80 2.21
C ALA A 425 -19.21 19.27 2.06
N ILE A 426 -19.83 18.60 3.04
CA ILE A 426 -20.08 17.15 3.01
C ILE A 426 -21.57 16.91 3.31
N GLY A 427 -22.23 16.18 2.43
CA GLY A 427 -23.62 15.79 2.58
C GLY A 427 -23.86 14.43 1.93
N VAL A 428 -24.08 13.40 2.74
CA VAL A 428 -24.23 12.01 2.31
C VAL A 428 -25.61 11.46 2.57
N LYS A 429 -25.98 10.43 1.81
CA LYS A 429 -27.10 9.52 2.09
C LYS A 429 -26.52 8.14 2.32
N SER A 430 -27.06 7.42 3.29
CA SER A 430 -26.72 6.01 3.51
C SER A 430 -27.96 5.17 3.71
N SER A 431 -27.99 3.99 3.09
CA SER A 431 -28.99 2.96 3.33
C SER A 431 -28.33 1.59 3.34
N ARG A 432 -28.59 0.80 4.38
CA ARG A 432 -27.95 -0.52 4.56
C ARG A 432 -26.42 -0.49 4.41
N TYR A 433 -25.78 0.55 4.94
CA TYR A 433 -24.35 0.82 4.83
C TYR A 433 -23.85 1.15 3.41
N VAL A 434 -24.70 1.21 2.40
CA VAL A 434 -24.31 1.74 1.09
C VAL A 434 -24.45 3.26 1.09
N THR A 435 -23.44 3.98 0.56
CA THR A 435 -23.42 5.45 0.53
C THR A 435 -23.76 6.01 -0.84
N MET A 436 -24.23 7.25 -0.88
CA MET A 436 -24.52 8.05 -2.07
C MET A 436 -24.31 9.53 -1.73
N HIS A 437 -24.16 10.38 -2.73
CA HIS A 437 -23.67 11.75 -2.60
C HIS A 437 -22.26 11.78 -2.01
N GLY A 438 -21.83 12.82 -1.34
CA GLY A 438 -20.47 12.87 -0.81
C GLY A 438 -20.04 14.27 -0.41
N PHE A 439 -19.06 14.86 -1.12
CA PHE A 439 -18.47 16.12 -0.75
C PHE A 439 -18.30 17.07 -1.95
N ALA A 440 -18.16 18.35 -1.66
CA ALA A 440 -17.88 19.41 -2.60
C ALA A 440 -16.73 20.28 -2.06
N LEU A 441 -15.57 20.21 -2.68
CA LEU A 441 -14.35 20.95 -2.32
C LEU A 441 -14.15 22.12 -3.29
N ASN A 442 -14.14 23.32 -2.77
CA ASN A 442 -13.85 24.51 -3.56
C ASN A 442 -12.34 24.60 -3.86
N VAL A 443 -11.95 24.40 -5.12
CA VAL A 443 -10.56 24.52 -5.59
C VAL A 443 -10.32 25.87 -6.25
N ASN A 444 -10.83 26.04 -7.49
CA ASN A 444 -10.80 27.31 -8.25
C ASN A 444 -12.23 27.88 -8.42
N THR A 445 -13.12 27.53 -7.51
CA THR A 445 -14.55 27.83 -7.57
C THR A 445 -14.80 29.33 -7.46
N ASP A 446 -15.66 29.88 -8.33
CA ASP A 446 -16.25 31.17 -8.10
C ASP A 446 -17.20 31.10 -6.89
N LEU A 447 -16.91 31.88 -5.87
CA LEU A 447 -17.65 31.89 -4.60
C LEU A 447 -18.83 32.88 -4.58
N ALA A 448 -18.98 33.72 -5.61
CA ALA A 448 -20.06 34.72 -5.67
C ALA A 448 -21.47 34.10 -5.60
N PRO A 449 -21.76 32.93 -6.24
CA PRO A 449 -23.07 32.29 -6.13
C PRO A 449 -23.48 31.89 -4.72
N PHE A 450 -22.53 31.66 -3.81
CA PHE A 450 -22.85 31.34 -2.41
C PHE A 450 -23.55 32.51 -1.66
N GLN A 451 -23.49 33.72 -2.20
CA GLN A 451 -24.23 34.88 -1.64
C GLN A 451 -25.76 34.78 -1.90
N LEU A 452 -26.20 33.87 -2.79
CA LEU A 452 -27.61 33.64 -3.08
C LEU A 452 -28.27 32.63 -2.13
N ILE A 453 -27.50 32.11 -1.16
CA ILE A 453 -27.95 31.13 -0.17
C ILE A 453 -27.42 31.44 1.23
N ASN A 454 -28.13 30.94 2.25
CA ASN A 454 -27.64 30.88 3.63
C ASN A 454 -27.25 29.42 3.98
N PRO A 455 -26.07 28.95 3.64
CA PRO A 455 -25.73 27.54 3.85
C PRO A 455 -25.72 27.19 5.33
N CYS A 456 -26.46 26.12 5.70
CA CYS A 456 -26.60 25.64 7.09
C CYS A 456 -27.21 26.68 8.08
N GLY A 457 -28.00 27.63 7.60
CA GLY A 457 -28.64 28.65 8.46
C GLY A 457 -27.68 29.67 9.06
N PHE A 458 -26.40 29.65 8.67
CA PHE A 458 -25.44 30.69 9.06
C PHE A 458 -25.66 31.94 8.22
N LYS A 459 -26.29 32.98 8.82
CA LYS A 459 -26.59 34.26 8.17
C LYS A 459 -25.37 35.03 7.64
N GLU A 460 -24.17 34.58 8.00
CA GLU A 460 -22.87 35.09 7.57
C GLU A 460 -21.94 33.95 7.13
N GLY A 461 -22.50 32.84 6.60
CA GLY A 461 -21.73 31.64 6.21
C GLY A 461 -20.66 31.99 5.16
N LYS A 462 -19.44 32.19 5.62
CA LYS A 462 -18.30 32.46 4.75
C LYS A 462 -17.79 31.15 4.15
N VAL A 463 -17.50 31.20 2.87
CA VAL A 463 -16.89 30.08 2.13
C VAL A 463 -15.49 30.46 1.69
N ALA A 464 -14.64 29.46 1.46
CA ALA A 464 -13.29 29.60 0.97
C ALA A 464 -13.03 28.67 -0.20
N SER A 465 -11.96 28.93 -0.97
CA SER A 465 -11.44 28.04 -2.01
C SER A 465 -9.92 27.95 -1.90
N ILE A 466 -9.33 26.87 -2.42
CA ILE A 466 -7.87 26.71 -2.45
C ILE A 466 -7.23 27.89 -3.17
N ALA A 467 -7.73 28.27 -4.36
CA ALA A 467 -7.21 29.39 -5.13
C ALA A 467 -7.25 30.72 -4.34
N GLY A 468 -8.34 30.95 -3.58
CA GLY A 468 -8.46 32.14 -2.73
C GLY A 468 -7.42 32.20 -1.62
N GLU A 469 -7.08 31.05 -1.02
CA GLU A 469 -6.08 30.96 0.07
C GLU A 469 -4.63 31.07 -0.42
N VAL A 470 -4.31 30.45 -1.59
CA VAL A 470 -2.96 30.51 -2.15
C VAL A 470 -2.71 31.76 -3.00
N GLY A 471 -3.77 32.50 -3.36
CA GLY A 471 -3.71 33.75 -4.12
C GLY A 471 -3.60 33.60 -5.65
N HIS A 472 -3.77 32.39 -6.18
CA HIS A 472 -3.78 32.10 -7.62
C HIS A 472 -4.53 30.80 -7.91
N GLU A 473 -4.95 30.60 -9.16
CA GLU A 473 -5.50 29.32 -9.59
C GLU A 473 -4.46 28.19 -9.45
N VAL A 474 -4.92 27.04 -8.97
CA VAL A 474 -4.10 25.82 -8.86
C VAL A 474 -4.43 24.85 -9.99
N ASP A 475 -3.51 23.94 -10.30
CA ASP A 475 -3.81 22.88 -11.27
C ASP A 475 -4.91 21.95 -10.72
N PHE A 476 -6.10 22.09 -11.30
CA PHE A 476 -7.30 21.37 -10.88
C PHE A 476 -7.16 19.86 -11.06
N THR A 477 -6.44 19.42 -12.11
CA THR A 477 -6.18 18.00 -12.37
C THR A 477 -5.26 17.41 -11.32
N VAL A 478 -4.21 18.13 -10.92
CA VAL A 478 -3.32 17.74 -9.84
C VAL A 478 -4.08 17.63 -8.52
N ALA A 479 -4.93 18.59 -8.18
CA ALA A 479 -5.75 18.55 -6.96
C ALA A 479 -6.69 17.32 -6.93
N LYS A 480 -7.34 17.00 -8.07
CA LYS A 480 -8.17 15.79 -8.21
C LYS A 480 -7.37 14.51 -8.01
N HIS A 481 -6.23 14.38 -8.67
CA HIS A 481 -5.39 13.17 -8.56
C HIS A 481 -4.84 12.97 -7.15
N LEU A 482 -4.40 14.03 -6.49
CA LEU A 482 -3.93 13.98 -5.11
C LEU A 482 -5.04 13.52 -4.17
N LEU A 483 -6.25 14.11 -4.28
CA LEU A 483 -7.38 13.72 -3.43
C LEU A 483 -7.82 12.27 -3.68
N ALA A 484 -7.88 11.85 -4.94
CA ALA A 484 -8.19 10.46 -5.30
C ALA A 484 -7.15 9.49 -4.70
N SER A 485 -5.85 9.82 -4.76
CA SER A 485 -4.77 9.02 -4.19
C SER A 485 -4.83 8.94 -2.67
N ILE A 486 -5.17 10.03 -1.99
CA ILE A 486 -5.35 10.07 -0.54
C ILE A 486 -6.53 9.18 -0.12
N LEU A 487 -7.67 9.32 -0.78
CA LEU A 487 -8.87 8.50 -0.53
C LEU A 487 -8.59 7.02 -0.80
N HIS A 488 -7.90 6.70 -1.91
CA HIS A 488 -7.51 5.34 -2.24
C HIS A 488 -6.67 4.73 -1.12
N ARG A 489 -5.61 5.40 -0.70
CA ARG A 489 -4.72 4.93 0.35
C ARG A 489 -5.45 4.72 1.68
N ARG A 490 -6.32 5.66 2.08
CA ARG A 490 -7.07 5.56 3.34
C ARG A 490 -8.09 4.41 3.32
N LEU A 491 -8.81 4.22 2.21
CA LEU A 491 -9.78 3.14 2.07
C LEU A 491 -9.11 1.78 1.88
N ALA A 492 -8.02 1.71 1.11
CA ALA A 492 -7.25 0.47 0.94
C ALA A 492 -6.65 -0.03 2.26
N ALA A 493 -6.26 0.88 3.17
CA ALA A 493 -5.74 0.52 4.49
C ALA A 493 -6.77 -0.17 5.40
N LEU A 494 -8.07 -0.04 5.10
CA LEU A 494 -9.18 -0.65 5.85
C LEU A 494 -9.59 -2.02 5.29
N LEU A 495 -9.17 -2.34 4.07
CA LEU A 495 -9.38 -3.66 3.50
C LEU A 495 -8.35 -4.65 4.05
N PRO A 496 -8.62 -5.97 3.96
CA PRO A 496 -7.59 -6.97 4.24
C PRO A 496 -6.29 -6.57 3.53
N PRO A 497 -5.14 -6.60 4.23
CA PRO A 497 -3.94 -5.94 3.75
C PRO A 497 -3.52 -6.44 2.37
N ARG A 498 -3.20 -5.51 1.48
CA ARG A 498 -2.12 -5.71 0.53
C ARG A 498 -0.87 -6.04 1.34
N PHE A 499 -0.05 -6.88 0.82
CA PHE A 499 1.23 -7.20 1.45
C PHE A 499 2.18 -6.01 1.47
#